data_da24de468ab56a617ec28c8bc5ad193f
#
_entry.id   da24de468ab56a617ec28c8bc5ad193f
#
_cell.length_a   1.000
_cell.length_b   1.000
_cell.length_c   1.000
_cell.angle_alpha   90.00
_cell.angle_beta   90.00
_cell.angle_gamma   90.00
#
_symmetry.space_group_name_H-M   'P 1'
#
loop_
_entity.id
_entity.type
_entity.pdbx_description
1 polymer ?
#
loop_
_entity_poly.entity_id
_entity_poly.type
_entity_poly.pdbx_seq_one_letter_code
_entity_poly.pdbx_strand_id
1 'polypeptide(L)'
;MKNFKIEAVIFDMDGLIIDSEPLWKIAEIEIFKEVGFDFTVEMCAMTTGMRIDEVVGFWRKKLNWKNFTTNEIVYKIQTKMIQLIKQKGKLLPGVYSALNLLKNNNISIALASSSSMSLINTTIETLEIRSFFNIVHSAENEIAGKPNPAVFLSTAKMLEINPDKCLVLEDSKAGMNAGLNANMRTIVIPELGTSPQWAKKGFKCLRTMLEFNLDLLN
;
A
#
# COMPACT_ATOMS: atom_id res chain seq x y z
N MET A 1 22.82 6.30 24.45
CA MET A 1 21.77 6.33 23.41
C MET A 1 21.51 4.89 23.01
N LYS A 2 20.25 4.40 23.05
CA LYS A 2 19.94 3.06 22.54
C LYS A 2 20.23 3.06 21.04
N ASN A 3 21.13 2.20 20.58
CA ASN A 3 21.34 1.98 19.15
C ASN A 3 20.05 1.37 18.60
N PHE A 4 19.20 2.20 18.02
CA PHE A 4 17.99 1.77 17.33
C PHE A 4 18.40 1.25 15.95
N LYS A 5 18.71 -0.03 15.88
CA LYS A 5 19.00 -0.68 14.61
C LYS A 5 17.68 -1.24 14.04
N ILE A 6 17.29 -0.78 12.86
CA ILE A 6 16.16 -1.38 12.12
C ILE A 6 16.52 -2.80 11.72
N GLU A 7 15.63 -3.76 12.02
CA GLU A 7 15.79 -5.18 11.74
C GLU A 7 14.89 -5.64 10.58
N ALA A 8 13.79 -4.88 10.33
CA ALA A 8 12.88 -5.15 9.23
C ALA A 8 12.41 -3.88 8.52
N VAL A 9 12.18 -4.00 7.21
CA VAL A 9 11.52 -2.98 6.39
C VAL A 9 10.21 -3.54 5.85
N ILE A 10 9.11 -2.87 6.15
CA ILE A 10 7.77 -3.24 5.72
C ILE A 10 7.34 -2.27 4.62
N PHE A 11 7.13 -2.79 3.43
CA PHE A 11 6.69 -2.04 2.27
C PHE A 11 5.17 -2.04 2.17
N ASP A 12 4.58 -0.90 1.91
CA ASP A 12 3.29 -0.88 1.23
C ASP A 12 3.44 -1.36 -0.21
N MET A 13 2.33 -1.52 -0.92
CA MET A 13 2.31 -2.03 -2.29
C MET A 13 1.89 -0.98 -3.31
N ASP A 14 0.66 -0.50 -3.17
CA ASP A 14 0.00 0.36 -4.17
C ASP A 14 0.58 1.77 -4.12
N GLY A 15 1.02 2.32 -5.25
CA GLY A 15 1.67 3.63 -5.30
C GLY A 15 3.11 3.66 -4.77
N LEU A 16 3.61 2.56 -4.18
CA LEU A 16 4.96 2.45 -3.65
C LEU A 16 5.83 1.43 -4.39
N ILE A 17 5.36 0.19 -4.53
CA ILE A 17 6.04 -0.90 -5.26
C ILE A 17 5.61 -0.88 -6.73
N ILE A 18 4.30 -0.83 -6.96
CA ILE A 18 3.68 -0.82 -8.27
C ILE A 18 3.04 0.54 -8.55
N ASP A 19 3.18 1.02 -9.79
CA ASP A 19 2.42 2.18 -10.30
C ASP A 19 0.96 1.75 -10.56
N SER A 20 0.19 1.56 -9.47
CA SER A 20 -1.18 1.06 -9.52
C SER A 20 -2.25 2.14 -9.49
N GLU A 21 -1.94 3.36 -9.08
CA GLU A 21 -2.91 4.46 -8.99
C GLU A 21 -3.67 4.72 -10.30
N PRO A 22 -3.02 4.74 -11.50
CA PRO A 22 -3.75 4.85 -12.76
C PRO A 22 -4.67 3.67 -13.04
N LEU A 23 -4.30 2.47 -12.56
CA LEU A 23 -5.07 1.24 -12.75
C LEU A 23 -6.32 1.23 -11.87
N TRP A 24 -6.19 1.67 -10.60
CA TRP A 24 -7.32 1.86 -9.69
C TRP A 24 -8.34 2.84 -10.25
N LYS A 25 -7.91 4.00 -10.74
CA LYS A 25 -8.78 5.00 -11.38
C LYS A 25 -9.56 4.39 -12.56
N ILE A 26 -8.89 3.63 -13.44
CA ILE A 26 -9.56 2.94 -14.55
C ILE A 26 -10.60 1.94 -14.03
N ALA A 27 -10.24 1.10 -13.07
CA ALA A 27 -11.13 0.06 -12.54
C ALA A 27 -12.34 0.66 -11.83
N GLU A 28 -12.13 1.65 -10.96
CA GLU A 28 -13.22 2.30 -10.21
C GLU A 28 -14.18 3.03 -11.14
N ILE A 29 -13.66 3.88 -12.05
CA ILE A 29 -14.49 4.65 -12.99
C ILE A 29 -15.33 3.71 -13.88
N GLU A 30 -14.73 2.65 -14.41
CA GLU A 30 -15.41 1.69 -15.27
C GLU A 30 -16.52 0.95 -14.51
N ILE A 31 -16.23 0.42 -13.32
CA ILE A 31 -17.20 -0.35 -12.55
C ILE A 31 -18.30 0.53 -11.94
N PHE A 32 -17.98 1.73 -11.45
CA PHE A 32 -19.03 2.64 -10.97
C PHE A 32 -19.94 3.13 -12.10
N LYS A 33 -19.43 3.27 -13.33
CA LYS A 33 -20.25 3.56 -14.51
C LYS A 33 -21.24 2.43 -14.82
N GLU A 34 -20.83 1.15 -14.68
CA GLU A 34 -21.74 0.01 -14.80
C GLU A 34 -22.88 0.04 -13.78
N VAL A 35 -22.62 0.61 -12.60
CA VAL A 35 -23.63 0.78 -11.52
C VAL A 35 -24.53 1.99 -11.76
N GLY A 36 -24.24 2.80 -12.79
CA GLY A 36 -25.02 3.97 -13.19
C GLY A 36 -24.55 5.29 -12.59
N PHE A 37 -23.27 5.39 -12.18
CA PHE A 37 -22.68 6.62 -11.65
C PHE A 37 -21.48 7.07 -12.49
N ASP A 38 -21.47 8.35 -12.86
CA ASP A 38 -20.31 9.00 -13.47
C ASP A 38 -19.27 9.28 -12.40
N PHE A 39 -18.39 8.31 -12.17
CA PHE A 39 -17.32 8.40 -11.20
C PHE A 39 -16.14 9.17 -11.80
N THR A 40 -15.52 10.08 -11.02
CA THR A 40 -14.46 10.94 -11.52
C THR A 40 -13.11 10.65 -10.87
N VAL A 41 -12.03 11.14 -11.47
CA VAL A 41 -10.67 11.03 -10.92
C VAL A 41 -10.57 11.67 -9.54
N GLU A 42 -11.26 12.79 -9.32
CA GLU A 42 -11.30 13.49 -8.03
C GLU A 42 -12.01 12.63 -6.98
N MET A 43 -13.04 11.90 -7.37
CA MET A 43 -13.71 10.96 -6.47
C MET A 43 -12.78 9.81 -6.07
N CYS A 44 -12.04 9.21 -7.01
CA CYS A 44 -11.04 8.20 -6.69
C CYS A 44 -10.02 8.74 -5.67
N ALA A 45 -9.50 9.95 -5.89
CA ALA A 45 -8.50 10.57 -5.02
C ALA A 45 -8.98 10.77 -3.56
N MET A 46 -10.29 10.87 -3.31
CA MET A 46 -10.83 11.00 -1.94
C MET A 46 -10.65 9.74 -1.08
N THR A 47 -10.45 8.60 -1.69
CA THR A 47 -10.41 7.29 -1.02
C THR A 47 -9.09 6.53 -1.25
N THR A 48 -8.08 7.20 -1.85
CA THR A 48 -6.75 6.63 -2.08
C THR A 48 -6.13 6.07 -0.79
N GLY A 49 -5.59 4.85 -0.87
CA GLY A 49 -4.95 4.15 0.24
C GLY A 49 -5.91 3.44 1.20
N MET A 50 -7.22 3.60 1.03
CA MET A 50 -8.23 2.86 1.81
C MET A 50 -8.40 1.43 1.29
N ARG A 51 -8.93 0.56 2.14
CA ARG A 51 -9.32 -0.79 1.76
C ARG A 51 -10.56 -0.75 0.85
N ILE A 52 -10.59 -1.56 -0.21
CA ILE A 52 -11.62 -1.43 -1.27
C ILE A 52 -13.05 -1.62 -0.76
N ASP A 53 -13.29 -2.46 0.23
CA ASP A 53 -14.61 -2.62 0.84
C ASP A 53 -15.05 -1.35 1.59
N GLU A 54 -14.11 -0.65 2.23
CA GLU A 54 -14.35 0.64 2.88
C GLU A 54 -14.62 1.74 1.83
N VAL A 55 -13.88 1.74 0.71
CA VAL A 55 -14.11 2.64 -0.45
C VAL A 55 -15.54 2.46 -0.97
N VAL A 56 -15.92 1.22 -1.32
CA VAL A 56 -17.25 0.93 -1.86
C VAL A 56 -18.33 1.25 -0.82
N GLY A 57 -18.10 0.94 0.46
CA GLY A 57 -19.01 1.28 1.56
C GLY A 57 -19.21 2.79 1.73
N PHE A 58 -18.14 3.57 1.63
CA PHE A 58 -18.17 5.03 1.70
C PHE A 58 -19.02 5.62 0.55
N TRP A 59 -18.74 5.19 -0.67
CA TRP A 59 -19.47 5.69 -1.85
C TRP A 59 -20.92 5.21 -1.89
N ARG A 60 -21.21 3.99 -1.42
CA ARG A 60 -22.58 3.49 -1.30
C ARG A 60 -23.44 4.38 -0.40
N LYS A 61 -22.88 4.83 0.73
CA LYS A 61 -23.58 5.77 1.63
C LYS A 61 -23.85 7.11 0.97
N LYS A 62 -22.92 7.60 0.14
CA LYS A 62 -23.04 8.90 -0.54
C LYS A 62 -23.96 8.86 -1.76
N LEU A 63 -23.84 7.82 -2.59
CA LEU A 63 -24.55 7.71 -3.88
C LEU A 63 -25.83 6.91 -3.79
N ASN A 64 -26.03 6.16 -2.70
CA ASN A 64 -27.27 5.45 -2.34
C ASN A 64 -27.81 4.49 -3.45
N TRP A 65 -26.93 3.73 -4.13
CA TRP A 65 -27.38 2.72 -5.09
C TRP A 65 -28.00 1.50 -4.40
N LYS A 66 -28.94 0.82 -5.11
CA LYS A 66 -29.68 -0.32 -4.58
C LYS A 66 -29.49 -1.61 -5.39
N ASN A 67 -29.01 -1.50 -6.63
CA ASN A 67 -29.00 -2.59 -7.61
C ASN A 67 -27.87 -3.61 -7.37
N PHE A 68 -26.83 -3.26 -6.60
CA PHE A 68 -25.69 -4.11 -6.32
C PHE A 68 -25.34 -4.05 -4.83
N THR A 69 -24.88 -5.17 -4.31
CA THR A 69 -24.30 -5.23 -2.96
C THR A 69 -22.87 -4.65 -2.96
N THR A 70 -22.38 -4.27 -1.78
CA THR A 70 -20.97 -3.84 -1.63
C THR A 70 -20.01 -4.93 -2.13
N ASN A 71 -20.25 -6.19 -1.78
CA ASN A 71 -19.39 -7.31 -2.16
C ASN A 71 -19.33 -7.54 -3.67
N GLU A 72 -20.45 -7.38 -4.38
CA GLU A 72 -20.47 -7.50 -5.85
C GLU A 72 -19.62 -6.43 -6.52
N ILE A 73 -19.70 -5.18 -6.05
CA ILE A 73 -18.87 -4.08 -6.58
C ILE A 73 -17.40 -4.31 -6.26
N VAL A 74 -17.07 -4.68 -5.01
CA VAL A 74 -15.70 -5.03 -4.60
C VAL A 74 -15.13 -6.12 -5.50
N TYR A 75 -15.88 -7.21 -5.71
CA TYR A 75 -15.44 -8.31 -6.57
C TYR A 75 -15.19 -7.86 -8.01
N LYS A 76 -16.09 -7.05 -8.59
CA LYS A 76 -15.90 -6.50 -9.94
C LYS A 76 -14.64 -5.65 -10.05
N ILE A 77 -14.41 -4.71 -9.10
CA ILE A 77 -13.24 -3.85 -9.10
C ILE A 77 -11.96 -4.69 -8.96
N GLN A 78 -11.92 -5.63 -8.03
CA GLN A 78 -10.77 -6.52 -7.83
C GLN A 78 -10.47 -7.36 -9.07
N THR A 79 -11.49 -7.91 -9.71
CA THR A 79 -11.34 -8.69 -10.95
C THR A 79 -10.74 -7.84 -12.06
N LYS A 80 -11.22 -6.59 -12.21
CA LYS A 80 -10.68 -5.64 -13.18
C LYS A 80 -9.24 -5.27 -12.86
N MET A 81 -8.91 -5.03 -11.59
CA MET A 81 -7.54 -4.75 -11.14
C MET A 81 -6.58 -5.89 -11.45
N ILE A 82 -6.96 -7.14 -11.20
CA ILE A 82 -6.15 -8.33 -11.56
C ILE A 82 -5.80 -8.32 -13.05
N GLN A 83 -6.77 -8.05 -13.92
CA GLN A 83 -6.56 -7.97 -15.37
C GLN A 83 -5.58 -6.83 -15.72
N LEU A 84 -5.80 -5.65 -15.15
CA LEU A 84 -4.98 -4.47 -15.42
C LEU A 84 -3.54 -4.65 -14.93
N ILE A 85 -3.34 -5.21 -13.73
CA ILE A 85 -2.01 -5.49 -13.18
C ILE A 85 -1.24 -6.45 -14.09
N LYS A 86 -1.85 -7.56 -14.53
CA LYS A 86 -1.21 -8.52 -15.44
C LYS A 86 -0.81 -7.90 -16.79
N GLN A 87 -1.58 -6.94 -17.29
CA GLN A 87 -1.35 -6.31 -18.59
C GLN A 87 -0.42 -5.11 -18.54
N LYS A 88 -0.47 -4.32 -17.46
CA LYS A 88 0.12 -2.98 -17.40
C LYS A 88 0.94 -2.73 -16.13
N GLY A 89 0.95 -3.65 -15.16
CA GLY A 89 1.66 -3.48 -13.90
C GLY A 89 3.16 -3.25 -14.15
N LYS A 90 3.72 -2.23 -13.49
CA LYS A 90 5.14 -1.88 -13.58
C LYS A 90 5.68 -1.52 -12.20
N LEU A 91 6.92 -1.95 -11.93
CA LEU A 91 7.66 -1.50 -10.76
C LEU A 91 7.90 0.01 -10.82
N LEU A 92 7.73 0.66 -9.68
CA LEU A 92 8.18 2.05 -9.54
C LEU A 92 9.72 2.12 -9.49
N PRO A 93 10.30 3.23 -9.98
CA PRO A 93 11.75 3.40 -10.02
C PRO A 93 12.41 3.26 -8.64
N GLY A 94 13.48 2.47 -8.55
CA GLY A 94 14.26 2.26 -7.33
C GLY A 94 13.79 1.10 -6.45
N VAL A 95 12.59 0.55 -6.64
CA VAL A 95 12.04 -0.55 -5.82
C VAL A 95 12.95 -1.76 -5.87
N TYR A 96 13.31 -2.23 -7.07
CA TYR A 96 14.17 -3.41 -7.22
C TYR A 96 15.55 -3.21 -6.57
N SER A 97 16.12 -2.00 -6.68
CA SER A 97 17.39 -1.65 -6.05
C SER A 97 17.28 -1.66 -4.52
N ALA A 98 16.19 -1.11 -3.95
CA ALA A 98 15.95 -1.12 -2.51
C ALA A 98 15.77 -2.56 -1.97
N LEU A 99 15.00 -3.40 -2.65
CA LEU A 99 14.81 -4.81 -2.28
C LEU A 99 16.14 -5.57 -2.27
N ASN A 100 16.96 -5.42 -3.31
CA ASN A 100 18.30 -6.04 -3.36
C ASN A 100 19.23 -5.50 -2.27
N LEU A 101 19.22 -4.19 -2.03
CA LEU A 101 20.03 -3.58 -0.98
C LEU A 101 19.72 -4.19 0.39
N LEU A 102 18.44 -4.30 0.74
CA LEU A 102 18.00 -4.88 2.00
C LEU A 102 18.36 -6.37 2.09
N LYS A 103 18.09 -7.15 1.05
CA LYS A 103 18.40 -8.59 0.99
C LYS A 103 19.89 -8.85 1.18
N ASN A 104 20.75 -8.09 0.50
CA ASN A 104 22.21 -8.23 0.58
C ASN A 104 22.78 -7.83 1.96
N ASN A 105 22.01 -7.09 2.76
CA ASN A 105 22.39 -6.69 4.12
C ASN A 105 21.64 -7.48 5.21
N ASN A 106 20.97 -8.58 4.85
CA ASN A 106 20.24 -9.47 5.77
C ASN A 106 19.18 -8.73 6.61
N ILE A 107 18.53 -7.71 6.03
CA ILE A 107 17.38 -7.03 6.64
C ILE A 107 16.13 -7.77 6.23
N SER A 108 15.26 -8.10 7.18
CA SER A 108 13.97 -8.74 6.89
C SER A 108 13.08 -7.82 6.05
N ILE A 109 12.43 -8.37 5.04
CA ILE A 109 11.57 -7.61 4.13
C ILE A 109 10.16 -8.16 4.20
N ALA A 110 9.19 -7.30 4.45
CA ALA A 110 7.78 -7.67 4.39
C ALA A 110 6.99 -6.74 3.49
N LEU A 111 5.86 -7.23 3.00
CA LEU A 111 4.85 -6.44 2.31
C LEU A 111 3.58 -6.42 3.14
N ALA A 112 3.00 -5.23 3.36
CA ALA A 112 1.76 -5.02 4.10
C ALA A 112 0.86 -4.02 3.38
N SER A 113 -0.22 -4.49 2.78
CA SER A 113 -1.08 -3.68 1.91
C SER A 113 -2.55 -3.69 2.35
N SER A 114 -3.28 -2.63 1.98
CA SER A 114 -4.76 -2.57 2.07
C SER A 114 -5.44 -3.43 1.01
N SER A 115 -4.73 -3.85 -0.02
CA SER A 115 -5.24 -4.71 -1.10
C SER A 115 -5.49 -6.14 -0.62
N SER A 116 -6.42 -6.84 -1.27
CA SER A 116 -6.68 -8.27 -0.97
C SER A 116 -5.47 -9.13 -1.30
N MET A 117 -5.35 -10.28 -0.63
CA MET A 117 -4.25 -11.22 -0.86
C MET A 117 -4.18 -11.67 -2.34
N SER A 118 -5.32 -11.77 -3.00
CA SER A 118 -5.38 -12.09 -4.44
C SER A 118 -4.71 -11.03 -5.31
N LEU A 119 -4.93 -9.74 -5.02
CA LEU A 119 -4.27 -8.63 -5.72
C LEU A 119 -2.77 -8.58 -5.39
N ILE A 120 -2.42 -8.75 -4.12
CA ILE A 120 -1.03 -8.77 -3.68
C ILE A 120 -0.25 -9.88 -4.41
N ASN A 121 -0.76 -11.12 -4.39
CA ASN A 121 -0.12 -12.24 -5.06
C ASN A 121 0.01 -11.99 -6.57
N THR A 122 -1.05 -11.52 -7.23
CA THR A 122 -0.99 -11.15 -8.66
C THR A 122 0.10 -10.13 -8.92
N THR A 123 0.22 -9.11 -8.07
CA THR A 123 1.23 -8.05 -8.22
C THR A 123 2.65 -8.59 -8.09
N ILE A 124 2.96 -9.29 -6.99
CA ILE A 124 4.34 -9.75 -6.71
C ILE A 124 4.79 -10.87 -7.66
N GLU A 125 3.85 -11.65 -8.20
CA GLU A 125 4.12 -12.64 -9.25
C GLU A 125 4.35 -11.97 -10.61
N THR A 126 3.47 -11.04 -11.02
CA THR A 126 3.61 -10.30 -12.29
C THR A 126 4.91 -9.50 -12.34
N LEU A 127 5.34 -8.94 -11.21
CA LEU A 127 6.57 -8.15 -11.10
C LEU A 127 7.82 -9.00 -10.75
N GLU A 128 7.68 -10.31 -10.59
CA GLU A 128 8.75 -11.27 -10.27
C GLU A 128 9.55 -10.94 -9.00
N ILE A 129 8.87 -10.37 -7.98
CA ILE A 129 9.52 -9.92 -6.74
C ILE A 129 9.14 -10.76 -5.50
N ARG A 130 8.34 -11.83 -5.64
CA ARG A 130 7.89 -12.67 -4.51
C ARG A 130 9.03 -13.15 -3.63
N SER A 131 10.18 -13.50 -4.22
CA SER A 131 11.34 -14.08 -3.53
C SER A 131 12.10 -13.12 -2.61
N PHE A 132 11.76 -11.82 -2.60
CA PHE A 132 12.34 -10.85 -1.69
C PHE A 132 11.66 -10.81 -0.32
N PHE A 133 10.38 -11.17 -0.24
CA PHE A 133 9.57 -10.99 0.95
C PHE A 133 9.59 -12.22 1.86
N ASN A 134 9.98 -12.02 3.11
CA ASN A 134 9.85 -12.99 4.19
C ASN A 134 8.37 -13.17 4.57
N ILE A 135 7.63 -12.07 4.69
CA ILE A 135 6.19 -12.03 5.00
C ILE A 135 5.47 -11.19 3.95
N VAL A 136 4.29 -11.65 3.57
CA VAL A 136 3.31 -10.91 2.74
C VAL A 136 1.99 -10.93 3.50
N HIS A 137 1.44 -9.75 3.78
CA HIS A 137 0.24 -9.60 4.58
C HIS A 137 -0.75 -8.61 3.97
N SER A 138 -2.04 -8.95 4.07
CA SER A 138 -3.17 -8.14 3.61
C SER A 138 -3.98 -7.63 4.79
N ALA A 139 -4.44 -6.39 4.71
CA ALA A 139 -5.39 -5.84 5.66
C ALA A 139 -6.84 -6.37 5.47
N GLU A 140 -7.10 -7.26 4.49
CA GLU A 140 -8.46 -7.74 4.21
C GLU A 140 -9.12 -8.45 5.40
N ASN A 141 -8.32 -9.09 6.26
CA ASN A 141 -8.80 -9.79 7.46
C ASN A 141 -8.54 -9.01 8.76
N GLU A 142 -8.03 -7.78 8.65
CA GLU A 142 -7.85 -6.92 9.82
C GLU A 142 -9.17 -6.24 10.22
N ILE A 143 -9.26 -5.84 11.49
CA ILE A 143 -10.46 -5.19 12.04
C ILE A 143 -10.82 -3.91 11.29
N ALA A 144 -9.84 -3.19 10.74
CA ALA A 144 -10.01 -1.98 9.94
C ALA A 144 -8.79 -1.75 9.06
N GLY A 145 -9.00 -1.09 7.90
CA GLY A 145 -7.94 -0.65 7.02
C GLY A 145 -7.13 0.54 7.57
N LYS A 146 -6.07 0.94 6.86
CA LYS A 146 -5.28 2.14 7.17
C LYS A 146 -6.22 3.37 7.25
N PRO A 147 -6.11 4.25 8.24
CA PRO A 147 -4.97 4.50 9.13
C PRO A 147 -4.92 3.65 10.42
N ASN A 148 -5.72 2.59 10.54
CA ASN A 148 -5.58 1.64 11.64
C ASN A 148 -4.22 0.93 11.52
N PRO A 149 -3.45 0.78 12.62
CA PRO A 149 -2.11 0.19 12.59
C PRO A 149 -2.10 -1.34 12.43
N ALA A 150 -3.26 -2.00 12.45
CA ALA A 150 -3.37 -3.45 12.57
C ALA A 150 -2.50 -4.20 11.54
N VAL A 151 -2.55 -3.82 10.26
CA VAL A 151 -1.78 -4.48 9.21
C VAL A 151 -0.28 -4.46 9.48
N PHE A 152 0.27 -3.36 9.97
CA PHE A 152 1.70 -3.24 10.29
C PHE A 152 2.07 -3.99 11.57
N LEU A 153 1.22 -3.91 12.61
CA LEU A 153 1.44 -4.64 13.85
C LEU A 153 1.37 -6.16 13.66
N SER A 154 0.40 -6.63 12.89
CA SER A 154 0.28 -8.06 12.53
C SER A 154 1.49 -8.52 11.70
N THR A 155 1.96 -7.70 10.75
CA THR A 155 3.15 -8.01 9.96
C THR A 155 4.41 -8.10 10.82
N ALA A 156 4.62 -7.15 11.74
CA ALA A 156 5.75 -7.19 12.68
C ALA A 156 5.70 -8.43 13.60
N LYS A 157 4.50 -8.79 14.06
CA LYS A 157 4.29 -10.02 14.83
C LYS A 157 4.63 -11.28 14.03
N MET A 158 4.23 -11.36 12.76
CA MET A 158 4.57 -12.48 11.87
C MET A 158 6.07 -12.58 11.60
N LEU A 159 6.78 -11.44 11.57
CA LEU A 159 8.25 -11.39 11.47
C LEU A 159 8.96 -11.73 12.79
N GLU A 160 8.23 -11.77 13.91
CA GLU A 160 8.78 -11.91 15.27
C GLU A 160 9.72 -10.74 15.64
N ILE A 161 9.47 -9.55 15.10
CA ILE A 161 10.27 -8.33 15.31
C ILE A 161 9.43 -7.28 16.03
N ASN A 162 10.03 -6.60 17.02
CA ASN A 162 9.34 -5.52 17.73
C ASN A 162 9.02 -4.35 16.78
N PRO A 163 7.83 -3.71 16.90
CA PRO A 163 7.44 -2.60 16.06
C PRO A 163 8.45 -1.44 16.00
N ASP A 164 9.10 -1.11 17.10
CA ASP A 164 10.13 -0.05 17.18
C ASP A 164 11.41 -0.35 16.37
N LYS A 165 11.60 -1.60 15.96
CA LYS A 165 12.69 -2.05 15.08
C LYS A 165 12.25 -2.23 13.63
N CYS A 166 11.01 -1.90 13.31
CA CYS A 166 10.47 -1.93 11.95
C CYS A 166 10.48 -0.52 11.35
N LEU A 167 10.85 -0.45 10.07
CA LEU A 167 10.71 0.73 9.24
C LEU A 167 9.59 0.48 8.24
N VAL A 168 8.62 1.38 8.16
CA VAL A 168 7.55 1.36 7.15
C VAL A 168 7.94 2.27 5.99
N LEU A 169 7.77 1.80 4.76
CA LEU A 169 7.82 2.59 3.54
C LEU A 169 6.40 2.72 2.98
N GLU A 170 5.96 3.95 2.73
CA GLU A 170 4.57 4.28 2.41
C GLU A 170 4.48 5.50 1.48
N ASP A 171 3.44 5.54 0.65
CA ASP A 171 3.17 6.65 -0.27
C ASP A 171 2.00 7.53 0.16
N SER A 172 1.06 6.96 0.93
CA SER A 172 -0.24 7.56 1.26
C SER A 172 -0.29 8.19 2.66
N LYS A 173 -1.22 9.15 2.84
CA LYS A 173 -1.48 9.75 4.15
C LYS A 173 -2.08 8.74 5.13
N ALA A 174 -2.95 7.85 4.64
CA ALA A 174 -3.59 6.84 5.47
C ALA A 174 -2.55 5.84 6.00
N GLY A 175 -1.66 5.37 5.13
CA GLY A 175 -0.63 4.42 5.51
C GLY A 175 0.47 5.05 6.36
N MET A 176 0.89 6.29 6.08
CA MET A 176 1.79 7.01 6.99
C MET A 176 1.24 7.05 8.41
N ASN A 177 -0.04 7.43 8.57
CA ASN A 177 -0.66 7.47 9.89
C ASN A 177 -0.75 6.07 10.52
N ALA A 178 -1.01 5.02 9.74
CA ALA A 178 -1.01 3.65 10.25
C ALA A 178 0.37 3.23 10.78
N GLY A 179 1.46 3.54 10.07
CA GLY A 179 2.83 3.27 10.51
C GLY A 179 3.17 4.03 11.80
N LEU A 180 2.83 5.32 11.87
CA LEU A 180 3.03 6.13 13.08
C LEU A 180 2.19 5.61 14.27
N ASN A 181 0.94 5.23 14.04
CA ASN A 181 0.06 4.64 15.06
C ASN A 181 0.56 3.26 15.53
N ALA A 182 1.32 2.54 14.69
CA ALA A 182 2.01 1.30 15.07
C ALA A 182 3.30 1.53 15.87
N ASN A 183 3.66 2.79 16.17
CA ASN A 183 4.96 3.18 16.76
C ASN A 183 6.16 2.74 15.91
N MET A 184 6.02 2.71 14.59
CA MET A 184 7.08 2.40 13.65
C MET A 184 7.66 3.67 13.03
N ARG A 185 8.97 3.69 12.77
CA ARG A 185 9.53 4.72 11.89
C ARG A 185 8.88 4.58 10.52
N THR A 186 8.42 5.69 9.95
CA THR A 186 7.72 5.67 8.66
C THR A 186 8.38 6.68 7.72
N ILE A 187 8.92 6.17 6.63
CA ILE A 187 9.42 6.98 5.51
C ILE A 187 8.30 7.09 4.50
N VAL A 188 8.04 8.31 4.06
CA VAL A 188 7.00 8.61 3.08
C VAL A 188 7.64 8.88 1.73
N ILE A 189 7.13 8.22 0.69
CA ILE A 189 7.55 8.39 -0.70
C ILE A 189 6.28 8.68 -1.52
N PRO A 190 5.77 9.92 -1.52
CA PRO A 190 4.52 10.25 -2.17
C PRO A 190 4.64 10.14 -3.68
N GLU A 191 3.50 10.17 -4.38
CA GLU A 191 3.43 10.16 -5.85
C GLU A 191 4.46 11.12 -6.46
N LEU A 192 5.18 10.63 -7.46
CA LEU A 192 6.28 11.37 -8.09
C LEU A 192 5.81 12.75 -8.59
N GLY A 193 6.60 13.76 -8.27
CA GLY A 193 6.29 15.15 -8.62
C GLY A 193 5.37 15.87 -7.63
N THR A 194 4.90 15.17 -6.56
CA THR A 194 4.10 15.79 -5.49
C THR A 194 4.95 16.07 -4.24
N SER A 195 4.50 17.00 -3.42
CA SER A 195 5.14 17.33 -2.13
C SER A 195 4.08 17.71 -1.09
N PRO A 196 3.23 16.77 -0.69
CA PRO A 196 2.12 17.09 0.19
C PRO A 196 2.62 17.42 1.61
N GLN A 197 2.02 18.45 2.23
CA GLN A 197 2.42 18.94 3.56
C GLN A 197 2.32 17.84 4.63
N TRP A 198 1.37 16.91 4.51
CA TRP A 198 1.19 15.82 5.46
C TRP A 198 2.40 14.85 5.48
N ALA A 199 3.12 14.67 4.37
CA ALA A 199 4.27 13.77 4.27
C ALA A 199 5.41 14.15 5.22
N LYS A 200 5.49 15.42 5.61
CA LYS A 200 6.47 15.93 6.58
C LYS A 200 6.27 15.41 8.02
N LYS A 201 5.14 14.74 8.30
CA LYS A 201 4.89 14.12 9.60
C LYS A 201 5.56 12.75 9.75
N GLY A 202 5.96 12.12 8.64
CA GLY A 202 6.77 10.91 8.66
C GLY A 202 8.17 11.16 9.24
N PHE A 203 8.89 10.09 9.57
CA PHE A 203 10.28 10.14 10.00
C PHE A 203 11.17 10.83 8.95
N LYS A 204 10.91 10.53 7.67
CA LYS A 204 11.55 11.18 6.52
C LYS A 204 10.59 11.16 5.32
N CYS A 205 10.73 12.14 4.44
CA CYS A 205 10.07 12.15 3.14
C CYS A 205 11.15 12.08 2.05
N LEU A 206 11.05 11.08 1.16
CA LEU A 206 11.87 10.94 -0.03
C LEU A 206 11.05 11.32 -1.26
N ARG A 207 11.71 11.78 -2.32
CA ARG A 207 11.04 12.10 -3.59
C ARG A 207 10.79 10.86 -4.45
N THR A 208 11.62 9.83 -4.25
CA THR A 208 11.57 8.57 -4.98
C THR A 208 12.31 7.48 -4.21
N MET A 209 11.97 6.21 -4.44
CA MET A 209 12.67 5.06 -3.87
C MET A 209 14.16 4.99 -4.27
N LEU A 210 14.58 5.68 -5.33
CA LEU A 210 16.00 5.80 -5.70
C LEU A 210 16.85 6.49 -4.62
N GLU A 211 16.26 7.30 -3.74
CA GLU A 211 16.94 7.95 -2.62
C GLU A 211 17.09 7.03 -1.38
N PHE A 212 16.49 5.85 -1.41
CA PHE A 212 16.58 4.90 -0.31
C PHE A 212 17.99 4.32 -0.18
N ASN A 213 18.54 4.35 1.03
CA ASN A 213 19.87 3.84 1.35
C ASN A 213 19.93 3.34 2.81
N LEU A 214 21.03 2.65 3.18
CA LEU A 214 21.20 2.04 4.51
C LEU A 214 21.30 3.03 5.66
N ASP A 215 21.70 4.28 5.41
CA ASP A 215 21.79 5.29 6.48
C ASP A 215 20.41 5.62 7.07
N LEU A 216 19.36 5.35 6.33
CA LEU A 216 17.96 5.52 6.77
C LEU A 216 17.52 4.48 7.82
N LEU A 217 18.30 3.42 8.01
CA LEU A 217 18.04 2.35 8.97
C LEU A 217 18.67 2.57 10.35
N ASN A 218 19.50 3.62 10.50
CA ASN A 218 20.24 3.95 11.72
C ASN A 218 19.56 4.99 12.61
#